data_c14ab4fc89782fdfff42cdeadfe1ba9b
#
_entry.id   c14ab4fc89782fdfff42cdeadfe1ba9b
#
_cell.length_a   1.000
_cell.length_b   1.000
_cell.length_c   1.000
_cell.angle_alpha   90.00
_cell.angle_beta   90.00
_cell.angle_gamma   90.00
#
_symmetry.space_group_name_H-M   'P 1'
#
loop_
_entity.id
_entity.type
_entity.pdbx_description
1 polymer ?
#
loop_
_entity_poly.entity_id
_entity_poly.type
_entity_poly.pdbx_seq_one_letter_code
_entity_poly.pdbx_strand_id
1 'polypeptide(L)'
;MAAGGALILRNDDLDAPRCRPEFVSAMFEDMRWFGLRWSEGPDIGGPYAPYAQSRRLSLYAAAFETLRRRGLIYPCDCSRQDVLRALSAPHRGDEEPIYPGTCRPAAGAVSTATRAGVNWLFRVSAGQTLSFTDSALGPHTEIAGQDFGDFLVWRKDVFPS
;
A
#
# COMPACT_ATOMS: atom_id res chain seq x y z
N MET A 1 10.81 22.71 15.08
CA MET A 1 9.42 22.34 14.75
C MET A 1 8.49 23.24 15.57
N ALA A 2 7.69 24.05 14.89
CA ALA A 2 6.88 25.09 15.58
C ALA A 2 5.73 24.53 16.45
N ALA A 3 5.39 23.25 16.33
CA ALA A 3 4.27 22.62 17.03
C ALA A 3 4.65 21.67 18.18
N GLY A 4 5.94 21.55 18.53
CA GLY A 4 6.40 20.66 19.62
C GLY A 4 6.17 19.16 19.38
N GLY A 5 5.87 18.74 18.14
CA GLY A 5 5.64 17.34 17.78
C GLY A 5 6.91 16.53 17.63
N ALA A 6 6.75 15.19 17.59
CA ALA A 6 7.82 14.25 17.26
C ALA A 6 7.85 13.99 15.74
N LEU A 7 9.06 13.98 15.16
CA LEU A 7 9.27 13.54 13.79
C LEU A 7 9.69 12.08 13.80
N ILE A 8 8.95 11.24 13.09
CA ILE A 8 9.24 9.81 12.92
C ILE A 8 9.68 9.58 11.49
N LEU A 9 10.81 8.91 11.29
CA LEU A 9 11.30 8.55 9.97
C LEU A 9 10.99 7.08 9.66
N ARG A 10 10.32 6.86 8.53
CA ARG A 10 10.11 5.52 7.97
C ARG A 10 10.89 5.39 6.66
N ASN A 11 11.60 4.29 6.49
CA ASN A 11 12.28 3.96 5.24
C ASN A 11 11.47 2.92 4.45
N ASP A 12 11.01 3.31 3.27
CA ASP A 12 10.22 2.46 2.37
C ASP A 12 11.15 1.73 1.38
N ASP A 13 11.85 0.73 1.88
CA ASP A 13 12.92 -0.01 1.22
C ASP A 13 12.50 -1.41 0.70
N LEU A 14 11.25 -1.56 0.30
CA LEU A 14 10.74 -2.83 -0.24
C LEU A 14 11.26 -3.12 -1.66
N ASP A 15 11.64 -2.10 -2.42
CA ASP A 15 12.28 -2.25 -3.74
C ASP A 15 13.79 -2.44 -3.57
N ALA A 16 14.21 -3.63 -3.17
CA ALA A 16 15.59 -3.95 -2.85
C ALA A 16 16.62 -3.59 -3.93
N PRO A 17 16.35 -3.73 -5.27
CA PRO A 17 17.28 -3.31 -6.30
C PRO A 17 17.60 -1.80 -6.29
N ARG A 18 16.65 -0.97 -5.84
CA ARG A 18 16.80 0.50 -5.78
C ARG A 18 17.22 1.00 -4.41
N CYS A 19 16.91 0.26 -3.34
CA CYS A 19 17.15 0.64 -1.96
C CYS A 19 18.45 0.05 -1.43
N ARG A 20 19.59 0.34 -2.09
CA ARG A 20 20.90 -0.12 -1.64
C ARG A 20 21.29 0.53 -0.31
N PRO A 21 22.00 -0.18 0.59
CA PRO A 21 22.40 0.34 1.90
C PRO A 21 23.17 1.67 1.83
N GLU A 22 24.05 1.83 0.82
CA GLU A 22 24.80 3.06 0.62
C GLU A 22 23.90 4.27 0.31
N PHE A 23 22.82 4.08 -0.46
CA PHE A 23 21.88 5.16 -0.76
C PHE A 23 21.01 5.50 0.45
N VAL A 24 20.64 4.49 1.25
CA VAL A 24 19.90 4.70 2.51
C VAL A 24 20.75 5.50 3.50
N SER A 25 22.03 5.18 3.63
CA SER A 25 22.95 5.91 4.48
C SER A 25 23.12 7.36 4.02
N ALA A 26 23.36 7.58 2.74
CA ALA A 26 23.46 8.91 2.15
C ALA A 26 22.18 9.73 2.36
N MET A 27 21.00 9.13 2.18
CA MET A 27 19.72 9.79 2.45
C MET A 27 19.63 10.30 3.91
N PHE A 28 20.06 9.50 4.90
CA PHE A 28 20.05 9.94 6.30
C PHE A 28 21.02 11.09 6.56
N GLU A 29 22.21 11.06 5.93
CA GLU A 29 23.20 12.13 6.00
C GLU A 29 22.66 13.42 5.41
N ASP A 30 22.08 13.36 4.21
CA ASP A 30 21.47 14.49 3.51
C ASP A 30 20.33 15.12 4.32
N MET A 31 19.41 14.29 4.85
CA MET A 31 18.34 14.78 5.71
C MET A 31 18.86 15.51 6.94
N ARG A 32 19.90 14.99 7.58
CA ARG A 32 20.55 15.66 8.74
C ARG A 32 21.24 16.94 8.32
N TRP A 33 21.86 16.97 7.16
CA TRP A 33 22.46 18.18 6.59
C TRP A 33 21.41 19.27 6.36
N PHE A 34 20.21 18.92 5.89
CA PHE A 34 19.06 19.82 5.80
C PHE A 34 18.50 20.27 7.17
N GLY A 35 19.06 19.79 8.26
CA GLY A 35 18.62 20.16 9.61
C GLY A 35 17.43 19.35 10.13
N LEU A 36 16.99 18.33 9.42
CA LEU A 36 15.94 17.42 9.89
C LEU A 36 16.47 16.55 11.04
N ARG A 37 15.71 16.47 12.13
CA ARG A 37 15.99 15.63 13.28
C ARG A 37 14.74 14.84 13.63
N TRP A 38 14.85 13.52 13.62
CA TRP A 38 13.78 12.61 14.00
C TRP A 38 14.09 11.98 15.36
N SER A 39 13.03 11.67 16.09
CA SER A 39 13.09 11.04 17.42
C SER A 39 12.96 9.51 17.33
N GLU A 40 12.47 8.99 16.22
CA GLU A 40 12.32 7.57 15.95
C GLU A 40 12.65 7.30 14.47
N GLY A 41 13.34 6.19 14.19
CA GLY A 41 13.69 5.87 12.80
C GLY A 41 14.53 4.60 12.65
N PRO A 42 14.87 4.21 11.40
CA PRO A 42 15.58 2.97 11.11
C PRO A 42 16.98 2.89 11.73
N ASP A 43 17.62 4.03 11.91
CA ASP A 43 19.00 4.18 12.40
C ASP A 43 19.10 4.38 13.91
N ILE A 44 18.07 4.97 14.53
CA ILE A 44 18.05 5.26 15.98
C ILE A 44 17.09 4.40 16.77
N GLY A 45 16.21 3.62 16.09
CA GLY A 45 15.19 2.81 16.74
C GLY A 45 13.97 3.59 17.23
N GLY A 46 13.27 3.02 18.21
CA GLY A 46 12.08 3.58 18.82
C GLY A 46 11.09 2.50 19.26
N PRO A 47 9.99 2.87 19.95
CA PRO A 47 9.05 1.91 20.54
C PRO A 47 8.27 1.07 19.51
N TYR A 48 8.17 1.54 18.27
CA TYR A 48 7.44 0.85 17.19
C TYR A 48 8.37 0.28 16.11
N ALA A 49 9.64 0.06 16.45
CA ALA A 49 10.61 -0.55 15.55
C ALA A 49 10.14 -1.94 15.03
N PRO A 50 10.61 -2.35 13.85
CA PRO A 50 11.54 -1.69 12.93
C PRO A 50 10.85 -0.62 12.05
N TYR A 51 11.58 0.42 11.69
CA TYR A 51 11.10 1.52 10.83
C TYR A 51 11.54 1.37 9.37
N ALA A 52 12.34 0.37 9.03
CA ALA A 52 12.59 -0.07 7.66
C ALA A 52 11.52 -1.10 7.24
N GLN A 53 10.85 -0.88 6.11
CA GLN A 53 9.74 -1.73 5.70
C GLN A 53 10.20 -3.14 5.30
N SER A 54 11.40 -3.28 4.76
CA SER A 54 12.03 -4.58 4.47
C SER A 54 12.17 -5.49 5.70
N ARG A 55 12.27 -4.92 6.89
CA ARG A 55 12.32 -5.64 8.17
C ARG A 55 10.96 -5.97 8.77
N ARG A 56 9.86 -5.58 8.11
CA ARG A 56 8.48 -5.80 8.57
C ARG A 56 7.75 -6.90 7.80
N LEU A 57 8.42 -7.66 6.95
CA LEU A 57 7.81 -8.67 6.08
C LEU A 57 7.00 -9.73 6.85
N SER A 58 7.42 -10.12 8.04
CA SER A 58 6.67 -11.04 8.90
C SER A 58 5.34 -10.46 9.37
N LEU A 59 5.30 -9.17 9.68
CA LEU A 59 4.06 -8.46 10.06
C LEU A 59 3.10 -8.37 8.87
N TYR A 60 3.62 -8.05 7.69
CA TYR A 60 2.83 -8.02 6.46
C TYR A 60 2.30 -9.41 6.09
N ALA A 61 3.11 -10.45 6.25
CA ALA A 61 2.67 -11.83 6.01
C ALA A 61 1.54 -12.23 6.98
N ALA A 62 1.62 -11.88 8.25
CA ALA A 62 0.57 -12.14 9.23
C ALA A 62 -0.73 -11.39 8.90
N ALA A 63 -0.62 -10.11 8.50
CA ALA A 63 -1.76 -9.31 8.05
C ALA A 63 -2.40 -9.92 6.79
N PHE A 64 -1.58 -10.32 5.79
CA PHE A 64 -2.04 -11.00 4.59
C PHE A 64 -2.88 -12.26 4.93
N GLU A 65 -2.37 -13.14 5.79
CA GLU A 65 -3.08 -14.36 6.17
C GLU A 65 -4.40 -14.06 6.91
N THR A 66 -4.43 -12.98 7.67
CA THR A 66 -5.66 -12.53 8.33
C THR A 66 -6.70 -12.06 7.33
N LEU A 67 -6.30 -11.25 6.36
CA LEU A 67 -7.17 -10.78 5.28
C LEU A 67 -7.67 -11.94 4.41
N ARG A 68 -6.77 -12.87 4.06
CA ARG A 68 -7.10 -14.06 3.26
C ARG A 68 -8.15 -14.94 3.94
N ARG A 69 -7.95 -15.27 5.21
CA ARG A 69 -8.91 -16.09 5.99
C ARG A 69 -10.28 -15.44 6.10
N ARG A 70 -10.34 -14.11 6.09
CA ARG A 70 -11.59 -13.35 6.11
C ARG A 70 -12.25 -13.20 4.73
N GLY A 71 -11.64 -13.71 3.66
CA GLY A 71 -12.13 -13.53 2.29
C GLY A 71 -12.09 -12.07 1.79
N LEU A 72 -11.24 -11.24 2.43
CA LEU A 72 -11.10 -9.82 2.10
C LEU A 72 -10.11 -9.56 0.99
N ILE A 73 -9.29 -10.54 0.64
CA ILE A 73 -8.37 -10.49 -0.49
C ILE A 73 -8.56 -11.70 -1.40
N TYR A 74 -8.23 -11.52 -2.67
CA TYR A 74 -8.34 -12.57 -3.67
C TYR A 74 -7.19 -12.49 -4.68
N PRO A 75 -6.82 -13.64 -5.33
CA PRO A 75 -5.76 -13.67 -6.33
C PRO A 75 -6.25 -13.04 -7.65
N CYS A 76 -5.34 -12.39 -8.35
CA CYS A 76 -5.57 -11.75 -9.64
C CYS A 76 -4.36 -11.92 -10.55
N ASP A 77 -4.57 -12.48 -11.74
CA ASP A 77 -3.54 -12.69 -12.75
C ASP A 77 -3.50 -11.55 -13.80
N CYS A 78 -4.41 -10.60 -13.72
CA CYS A 78 -4.46 -9.48 -14.65
C CYS A 78 -3.16 -8.67 -14.61
N SER A 79 -2.63 -8.37 -15.79
CA SER A 79 -1.59 -7.37 -15.96
C SER A 79 -2.21 -5.96 -15.89
N ARG A 80 -1.36 -4.93 -15.71
CA ARG A 80 -1.81 -3.52 -15.78
C ARG A 80 -2.49 -3.21 -17.12
N GLN A 81 -2.00 -3.81 -18.21
CA GLN A 81 -2.61 -3.65 -19.53
C GLN A 81 -3.98 -4.32 -19.65
N ASP A 82 -4.18 -5.47 -19.00
CA ASP A 82 -5.49 -6.16 -19.01
C ASP A 82 -6.53 -5.32 -18.28
N VAL A 83 -6.15 -4.70 -17.16
CA VAL A 83 -7.00 -3.77 -16.42
C VAL A 83 -7.37 -2.58 -17.30
N LEU A 84 -6.40 -1.95 -17.96
CA LEU A 84 -6.64 -0.81 -18.87
C LEU A 84 -7.52 -1.18 -20.07
N ARG A 85 -7.34 -2.37 -20.64
CA ARG A 85 -8.17 -2.86 -21.77
C ARG A 85 -9.61 -3.16 -21.37
N ALA A 86 -9.84 -3.60 -20.14
CA ALA A 86 -11.17 -3.89 -19.62
C ALA A 86 -11.98 -2.61 -19.33
N LEU A 87 -11.32 -1.48 -19.23
CA LEU A 87 -11.94 -0.18 -19.05
C LEU A 87 -12.30 0.42 -20.41
N SER A 88 -13.54 0.23 -20.83
CA SER A 88 -14.05 0.66 -22.16
C SER A 88 -14.21 2.17 -22.33
N ALA A 89 -14.01 2.97 -21.31
CA ALA A 89 -14.16 4.43 -21.33
C ALA A 89 -12.84 5.15 -21.03
N PRO A 90 -12.54 6.27 -21.75
CA PRO A 90 -11.40 7.10 -21.40
C PRO A 90 -11.64 7.73 -20.02
N HIS A 91 -10.71 7.48 -19.09
CA HIS A 91 -10.71 8.15 -17.79
C HIS A 91 -10.39 9.63 -17.97
N ARG A 92 -11.03 10.47 -17.17
CA ARG A 92 -10.73 11.90 -17.12
C ARG A 92 -9.40 12.10 -16.36
N GLY A 93 -8.36 12.46 -17.08
CA GLY A 93 -7.13 12.96 -16.48
C GLY A 93 -6.27 11.90 -15.76
N ASP A 94 -5.55 12.34 -14.74
CA ASP A 94 -4.54 11.56 -14.00
C ASP A 94 -5.10 10.61 -12.93
N GLU A 95 -6.41 10.30 -12.96
CA GLU A 95 -7.04 9.40 -12.00
C GLU A 95 -6.61 7.93 -12.24
N GLU A 96 -6.30 7.24 -11.17
CA GLU A 96 -5.99 5.81 -11.23
C GLU A 96 -7.21 5.01 -11.70
N PRO A 97 -7.07 4.13 -12.71
CA PRO A 97 -8.20 3.37 -13.23
C PRO A 97 -8.74 2.39 -12.20
N ILE A 98 -10.06 2.45 -11.96
CA ILE A 98 -10.76 1.53 -11.05
C ILE A 98 -10.72 0.12 -11.64
N TYR A 99 -10.26 -0.85 -10.85
CA TYR A 99 -10.21 -2.25 -11.29
C TYR A 99 -11.63 -2.79 -11.59
N PRO A 100 -11.87 -3.36 -12.80
CA PRO A 100 -13.22 -3.78 -13.24
C PRO A 100 -13.74 -5.04 -12.54
N GLY A 101 -12.96 -5.66 -11.66
CA GLY A 101 -13.40 -6.84 -10.91
C GLY A 101 -13.32 -8.17 -11.68
N THR A 102 -12.58 -8.25 -12.78
CA THR A 102 -12.50 -9.43 -13.67
C THR A 102 -12.18 -10.73 -12.91
N CYS A 103 -11.25 -10.69 -11.94
CA CYS A 103 -10.90 -11.85 -11.12
C CYS A 103 -11.62 -11.90 -9.78
N ARG A 104 -12.57 -10.98 -9.54
CA ARG A 104 -13.23 -10.84 -8.24
C ARG A 104 -14.19 -12.01 -8.00
N PRO A 105 -13.94 -12.90 -7.03
CA PRO A 105 -14.82 -14.04 -6.75
C PRO A 105 -16.11 -13.59 -6.03
N ALA A 106 -17.05 -14.50 -5.83
CA ALA A 106 -18.24 -14.25 -5.01
C ALA A 106 -17.87 -13.78 -3.61
N ALA A 107 -18.76 -13.01 -2.97
CA ALA A 107 -18.53 -12.51 -1.63
C ALA A 107 -18.32 -13.66 -0.63
N GLY A 108 -17.33 -13.52 0.26
CA GLY A 108 -17.01 -14.52 1.27
C GLY A 108 -16.20 -15.73 0.78
N ALA A 109 -15.92 -15.83 -0.51
CA ALA A 109 -15.04 -16.89 -1.02
C ALA A 109 -13.63 -16.73 -0.50
N VAL A 110 -13.10 -17.77 0.13
CA VAL A 110 -11.72 -17.83 0.62
C VAL A 110 -10.88 -18.58 -0.40
N SER A 111 -9.84 -17.92 -0.89
CA SER A 111 -8.91 -18.54 -1.84
C SER A 111 -7.90 -19.44 -1.13
N THR A 112 -7.63 -20.61 -1.73
CA THR A 112 -6.56 -21.54 -1.35
C THR A 112 -5.30 -21.36 -2.19
N ALA A 113 -5.27 -20.40 -3.12
CA ALA A 113 -4.11 -20.13 -3.94
C ALA A 113 -2.87 -19.80 -3.09
N THR A 114 -1.71 -20.15 -3.62
CA THR A 114 -0.44 -19.77 -2.99
C THR A 114 -0.21 -18.28 -3.11
N ARG A 115 0.52 -17.70 -2.14
CA ARG A 115 0.83 -16.27 -2.14
C ARG A 115 1.76 -15.86 -3.28
N ALA A 116 2.62 -16.77 -3.73
CA ALA A 116 3.58 -16.53 -4.80
C ALA A 116 2.96 -16.68 -6.19
N GLY A 117 3.48 -15.91 -7.15
CA GLY A 117 3.15 -16.04 -8.57
C GLY A 117 1.89 -15.30 -9.03
N VAL A 118 1.06 -14.82 -8.11
CA VAL A 118 -0.15 -14.04 -8.42
C VAL A 118 -0.18 -12.75 -7.62
N ASN A 119 -0.83 -11.73 -8.16
CA ASN A 119 -1.14 -10.53 -7.41
C ASN A 119 -2.33 -10.80 -6.48
N TRP A 120 -2.39 -10.11 -5.34
CA TRP A 120 -3.53 -10.18 -4.44
C TRP A 120 -4.14 -8.81 -4.26
N LEU A 121 -5.43 -8.72 -4.55
CA LEU A 121 -6.20 -7.49 -4.44
C LEU A 121 -7.07 -7.52 -3.19
N PHE A 122 -7.18 -6.36 -2.54
CA PHE A 122 -8.15 -6.14 -1.47
C PHE A 122 -9.52 -5.87 -2.07
N ARG A 123 -10.53 -6.56 -1.55
CA ARG A 123 -11.92 -6.41 -1.96
C ARG A 123 -12.54 -5.20 -1.27
N VAL A 124 -12.88 -4.20 -2.03
CA VAL A 124 -13.61 -3.03 -1.55
C VAL A 124 -15.13 -3.29 -1.63
N SER A 125 -15.86 -2.94 -0.58
CA SER A 125 -17.32 -3.09 -0.55
C SER A 125 -17.96 -1.96 -1.36
N ALA A 126 -18.44 -2.26 -2.57
CA ALA A 126 -19.06 -1.27 -3.45
C ALA A 126 -20.25 -0.58 -2.77
N GLY A 127 -20.42 0.73 -3.02
CA GLY A 127 -21.47 1.56 -2.46
C GLY A 127 -21.22 2.05 -1.04
N GLN A 128 -20.12 1.65 -0.39
CA GLN A 128 -19.75 2.18 0.93
C GLN A 128 -19.21 3.60 0.76
N THR A 129 -19.79 4.54 1.50
CA THR A 129 -19.29 5.92 1.59
C THR A 129 -18.21 6.01 2.66
N LEU A 130 -17.07 6.57 2.31
CA LEU A 130 -15.98 6.91 3.22
C LEU A 130 -15.86 8.42 3.30
N SER A 131 -15.92 8.96 4.51
CA SER A 131 -15.74 10.39 4.73
C SER A 131 -14.62 10.63 5.73
N PHE A 132 -13.75 11.59 5.41
CA PHE A 132 -12.65 12.02 6.27
C PHE A 132 -12.41 13.52 6.08
N THR A 133 -11.67 14.12 7.00
CA THR A 133 -11.29 15.53 6.89
C THR A 133 -9.78 15.60 6.73
N ASP A 134 -9.33 16.09 5.59
CA ASP A 134 -7.93 16.46 5.38
C ASP A 134 -7.66 17.82 6.04
N SER A 135 -6.54 17.94 6.75
CA SER A 135 -6.21 19.16 7.49
C SER A 135 -5.94 20.38 6.61
N ALA A 136 -5.54 20.16 5.35
CA ALA A 136 -5.23 21.23 4.41
C ALA A 136 -6.36 21.46 3.38
N LEU A 137 -7.01 20.36 2.92
CA LEU A 137 -8.00 20.38 1.85
C LEU A 137 -9.45 20.36 2.36
N GLY A 138 -9.67 20.09 3.65
CA GLY A 138 -11.01 20.06 4.25
C GLY A 138 -11.70 18.69 4.14
N PRO A 139 -13.05 18.65 4.20
CA PRO A 139 -13.80 17.40 4.18
C PRO A 139 -13.80 16.76 2.78
N HIS A 140 -13.56 15.46 2.76
CA HIS A 140 -13.63 14.61 1.57
C HIS A 140 -14.63 13.49 1.77
N THR A 141 -15.30 13.10 0.70
CA THR A 141 -16.23 11.97 0.69
C THR A 141 -16.06 11.20 -0.60
N GLU A 142 -15.81 9.90 -0.48
CA GLU A 142 -15.54 8.98 -1.57
C GLU A 142 -16.50 7.79 -1.49
N ILE A 143 -16.96 7.29 -2.64
CA ILE A 143 -17.87 6.16 -2.76
C ILE A 143 -17.11 4.98 -3.34
N ALA A 144 -16.98 3.92 -2.57
CA ALA A 144 -16.34 2.69 -2.99
C ALA A 144 -17.01 2.07 -4.23
N GLY A 145 -16.22 1.72 -5.22
CA GLY A 145 -16.69 1.21 -6.53
C GLY A 145 -17.03 2.31 -7.55
N GLN A 146 -17.00 3.59 -7.15
CA GLN A 146 -17.17 4.75 -8.05
C GLN A 146 -15.92 5.62 -8.09
N ASP A 147 -15.41 6.02 -6.94
CA ASP A 147 -14.26 6.91 -6.83
C ASP A 147 -12.96 6.12 -6.61
N PHE A 148 -13.04 4.96 -5.99
CA PHE A 148 -11.92 4.01 -5.84
C PHE A 148 -12.45 2.56 -5.86
N GLY A 149 -11.55 1.61 -6.14
CA GLY A 149 -11.92 0.19 -6.28
C GLY A 149 -10.97 -0.77 -5.57
N ASP A 150 -11.04 -2.04 -5.96
CA ASP A 150 -10.14 -3.06 -5.44
C ASP A 150 -8.69 -2.70 -5.76
N PHE A 151 -7.81 -2.80 -4.79
CA PHE A 151 -6.41 -2.37 -4.91
C PHE A 151 -5.43 -3.47 -4.53
N LEU A 152 -4.23 -3.37 -5.06
CA LEU A 152 -3.15 -4.32 -4.84
C LEU A 152 -2.62 -4.23 -3.41
N VAL A 153 -2.54 -5.38 -2.71
CA VAL A 153 -1.95 -5.48 -1.37
C VAL A 153 -0.73 -6.40 -1.33
N TRP A 154 -0.62 -7.31 -2.31
CA TRP A 154 0.51 -8.22 -2.40
C TRP A 154 0.85 -8.50 -3.85
N ARG A 155 2.11 -8.30 -4.20
CA ARG A 155 2.62 -8.47 -5.56
C ARG A 155 3.00 -9.92 -5.83
N LYS A 156 2.90 -10.35 -7.09
CA LYS A 156 3.28 -11.70 -7.54
C LYS A 156 4.75 -12.07 -7.28
N ASP A 157 5.62 -11.07 -7.16
CA ASP A 157 7.04 -11.21 -6.81
C ASP A 157 7.30 -11.33 -5.30
N VAL A 158 6.24 -11.61 -4.53
CA VAL A 158 6.25 -11.96 -3.08
C VAL A 158 6.50 -10.76 -2.14
N PHE A 159 6.24 -9.54 -2.60
CA PHE A 159 6.35 -8.34 -1.77
C PHE A 159 4.99 -7.70 -1.51
N PRO A 160 4.79 -7.11 -0.32
CA PRO A 160 3.64 -6.25 -0.08
C PRO A 160 3.69 -5.03 -1.01
N SER A 161 2.51 -4.49 -1.34
CA SER A 161 2.37 -3.28 -2.15
C SER A 161 2.25 -2.06 -1.27
#